data_5f5b12689eb743d88217f8cdc63c27d9
#
_entry.id   5f5b12689eb743d88217f8cdc63c27d9
#
_cell.length_a   1.000
_cell.length_b   1.000
_cell.length_c   1.000
_cell.angle_alpha   90.00
_cell.angle_beta   90.00
_cell.angle_gamma   90.00
#
_symmetry.space_group_name_H-M   'P 1'
#
loop_
_entity.id
_entity.type
_entity.pdbx_description
1 polymer ?
#
loop_
_entity_poly.entity_id
_entity_poly.type
_entity_poly.pdbx_seq_one_letter_code
_entity_poly.pdbx_strand_id
1 'polypeptide(L)'
;MSENVIIIPARYESSRFPGKPLIGLRGKDGVVKSLIHRTWEKALAVKGISAIYVATDDDRIADAANSFGADVVMTSRNCRNGTERCAEALRNLNIAPEIVVNLQGDAPLTPSSFLDQLIDGLTNDVGSDVATPVLRCNSETLTRFVEDRANGSVGGTTAVIDRNGRALYFSKEVIPYRNPGQTFEPIPVFHHVGVYAYRYAVLQKYSGLGEGTLEKLEGLEQLRFLENGLPILCVEMQDDKQEFWEVNNPWDIERVEAAL
;
A
#
# COMPACT_ATOMS: atom_id res chain seq x y z
N MET A 1 24.35 10.22 3.88
CA MET A 1 23.08 9.83 4.50
C MET A 1 22.28 9.15 3.42
N SER A 2 21.74 7.99 3.67
CA SER A 2 20.86 7.28 2.72
C SER A 2 19.65 8.16 2.42
N GLU A 3 19.38 8.41 1.15
CA GLU A 3 18.21 9.20 0.75
C GLU A 3 17.04 8.26 0.56
N ASN A 4 16.04 8.34 1.44
CA ASN A 4 14.77 7.64 1.27
C ASN A 4 13.73 8.61 0.73
N VAL A 5 12.86 8.15 -0.16
CA VAL A 5 11.79 8.97 -0.74
C VAL A 5 10.44 8.27 -0.61
N ILE A 6 9.37 9.07 -0.54
CA ILE A 6 8.00 8.57 -0.66
C ILE A 6 7.46 8.98 -2.02
N ILE A 7 6.85 8.03 -2.72
CA ILE A 7 6.06 8.28 -3.93
C ILE A 7 4.61 7.90 -3.64
N ILE A 8 3.70 8.82 -3.96
CA ILE A 8 2.25 8.65 -3.80
C ILE A 8 1.66 8.52 -5.21
N PRO A 9 1.48 7.28 -5.73
CA PRO A 9 0.89 7.09 -7.03
C PRO A 9 -0.60 7.42 -7.01
N ALA A 10 -1.05 8.21 -7.97
CA ALA A 10 -2.45 8.58 -8.12
C ALA A 10 -2.84 8.62 -9.60
N ARG A 11 -4.00 8.03 -9.94
CA ARG A 11 -4.57 8.10 -11.29
C ARG A 11 -6.03 8.57 -11.22
N TYR A 12 -6.44 9.33 -12.24
CA TYR A 12 -7.82 9.78 -12.32
C TYR A 12 -8.76 8.66 -12.75
N GLU A 13 -8.33 7.86 -13.73
CA GLU A 13 -9.12 6.77 -14.29
C GLU A 13 -9.13 5.58 -13.31
N SER A 14 -10.30 5.28 -12.78
CA SER A 14 -10.60 4.11 -11.98
C SER A 14 -11.95 3.56 -12.43
N SER A 15 -12.04 2.27 -12.72
CA SER A 15 -13.28 1.63 -13.16
C SER A 15 -14.40 1.71 -12.12
N ARG A 16 -14.06 1.66 -10.84
CA ARG A 16 -15.01 1.69 -9.72
C ARG A 16 -15.32 3.10 -9.23
N PHE A 17 -14.36 4.01 -9.27
CA PHE A 17 -14.49 5.33 -8.69
C PHE A 17 -13.60 6.36 -9.45
N PRO A 18 -14.04 6.85 -10.63
CA PRO A 18 -13.30 7.86 -11.39
C PRO A 18 -13.11 9.15 -10.57
N GLY A 19 -11.92 9.76 -10.67
CA GLY A 19 -11.61 10.99 -9.94
C GLY A 19 -11.40 10.81 -8.42
N LYS A 20 -11.33 9.56 -7.94
CA LYS A 20 -11.15 9.23 -6.53
C LYS A 20 -10.11 10.08 -5.79
N PRO A 21 -8.88 10.34 -6.31
CA PRO A 21 -7.90 11.14 -5.59
C PRO A 21 -8.34 12.57 -5.26
N LEU A 22 -9.30 13.11 -5.99
CA LEU A 22 -9.78 14.49 -5.85
C LEU A 22 -11.06 14.63 -5.00
N ILE A 23 -11.64 13.52 -4.51
CA ILE A 23 -12.82 13.60 -3.66
C ILE A 23 -12.48 14.32 -2.35
N GLY A 24 -13.40 15.17 -1.90
CA GLY A 24 -13.28 15.83 -0.60
C GLY A 24 -13.60 14.89 0.55
N LEU A 25 -12.72 14.82 1.53
CA LEU A 25 -12.93 14.11 2.80
C LEU A 25 -12.94 15.11 3.94
N ARG A 26 -13.97 15.07 4.77
CA ARG A 26 -14.12 15.94 5.95
C ARG A 26 -13.40 15.32 7.15
N GLY A 27 -12.49 16.07 7.76
CA GLY A 27 -11.87 15.67 9.03
C GLY A 27 -12.73 16.04 10.24
N LYS A 28 -12.34 15.55 11.42
CA LYS A 28 -12.99 15.90 12.72
C LYS A 28 -12.95 17.40 13.02
N ASP A 29 -11.97 18.12 12.46
CA ASP A 29 -11.87 19.58 12.51
C ASP A 29 -12.88 20.31 11.61
N GLY A 30 -13.69 19.57 10.85
CA GLY A 30 -14.65 20.09 9.87
C GLY A 30 -14.04 20.52 8.55
N VAL A 31 -12.70 20.49 8.40
CA VAL A 31 -12.00 20.88 7.17
C VAL A 31 -12.11 19.80 6.12
N VAL A 32 -12.52 20.19 4.90
CA VAL A 32 -12.57 19.30 3.75
C VAL A 32 -11.27 19.43 2.96
N LYS A 33 -10.56 18.30 2.78
CA LYS A 33 -9.38 18.18 1.94
C LYS A 33 -9.56 17.03 0.96
N SER A 34 -8.91 17.10 -0.21
CA SER A 34 -8.96 15.97 -1.15
C SER A 34 -8.30 14.73 -0.55
N LEU A 35 -8.71 13.55 -1.02
CA LEU A 35 -8.14 12.27 -0.60
C LEU A 35 -6.62 12.26 -0.75
N ILE A 36 -6.11 12.71 -1.90
CA ILE A 36 -4.66 12.77 -2.14
C ILE A 36 -3.94 13.75 -1.20
N HIS A 37 -4.59 14.86 -0.83
CA HIS A 37 -4.04 15.80 0.16
C HIS A 37 -3.93 15.14 1.54
N ARG A 38 -4.98 14.43 1.99
CA ARG A 38 -4.96 13.70 3.27
C ARG A 38 -3.85 12.64 3.31
N THR A 39 -3.67 11.90 2.20
CA THR A 39 -2.59 10.91 2.10
C THR A 39 -1.20 11.57 2.13
N TRP A 40 -1.03 12.68 1.41
CA TRP A 40 0.22 13.43 1.42
C TRP A 40 0.58 13.98 2.81
N GLU A 41 -0.40 14.47 3.58
CA GLU A 41 -0.19 14.91 4.97
C GLU A 41 0.35 13.79 5.87
N LYS A 42 -0.07 12.54 5.66
CA LYS A 42 0.49 11.38 6.39
C LYS A 42 1.96 11.15 6.06
N ALA A 43 2.34 11.34 4.80
CA ALA A 43 3.72 11.21 4.36
C ALA A 43 4.66 12.24 5.01
N LEU A 44 4.18 13.48 5.26
CA LEU A 44 4.97 14.54 5.90
C LEU A 44 5.45 14.19 7.32
N ALA A 45 4.76 13.29 8.01
CA ALA A 45 5.09 12.89 9.37
C ALA A 45 6.14 11.76 9.45
N VAL A 46 6.54 11.19 8.31
CA VAL A 46 7.51 10.07 8.24
C VAL A 46 8.92 10.58 8.41
N LYS A 47 9.73 9.87 9.19
CA LYS A 47 11.10 10.27 9.52
C LYS A 47 12.09 9.82 8.44
N GLY A 48 13.19 10.56 8.32
CA GLY A 48 14.31 10.16 7.44
C GLY A 48 13.97 10.17 5.94
N ILE A 49 12.94 10.93 5.53
CA ILE A 49 12.54 11.12 4.14
C ILE A 49 13.16 12.40 3.60
N SER A 50 13.82 12.30 2.44
CA SER A 50 14.45 13.43 1.75
C SER A 50 13.48 14.18 0.83
N ALA A 51 12.49 13.46 0.25
CA ALA A 51 11.47 14.06 -0.63
C ALA A 51 10.20 13.20 -0.69
N ILE A 52 9.07 13.87 -0.99
CA ILE A 52 7.76 13.24 -1.18
C ILE A 52 7.18 13.72 -2.50
N TYR A 53 6.85 12.79 -3.40
CA TYR A 53 6.32 13.11 -4.71
C TYR A 53 4.93 12.51 -4.92
N VAL A 54 4.02 13.29 -5.50
CA VAL A 54 2.78 12.78 -6.07
C VAL A 54 3.05 12.39 -7.52
N ALA A 55 2.92 11.11 -7.85
CA ALA A 55 3.14 10.59 -9.20
C ALA A 55 1.81 10.38 -9.91
N THR A 56 1.55 11.11 -10.98
CA THR A 56 0.25 11.08 -11.68
C THR A 56 0.40 11.20 -13.20
N ASP A 57 -0.64 10.77 -13.92
CA ASP A 57 -0.80 10.90 -15.37
C ASP A 57 -1.90 11.90 -15.77
N ASP A 58 -2.41 12.67 -14.79
CA ASP A 58 -3.57 13.55 -14.96
C ASP A 58 -3.32 14.94 -14.43
N ASP A 59 -3.47 15.96 -15.27
CA ASP A 59 -3.20 17.36 -14.93
C ASP A 59 -4.08 17.86 -13.78
N ARG A 60 -5.31 17.37 -13.65
CA ARG A 60 -6.22 17.77 -12.55
C ARG A 60 -5.69 17.34 -11.19
N ILE A 61 -5.06 16.15 -11.12
CA ILE A 61 -4.41 15.67 -9.89
C ILE A 61 -3.14 16.46 -9.64
N ALA A 62 -2.36 16.74 -10.70
CA ALA A 62 -1.15 17.54 -10.61
C ALA A 62 -1.45 18.95 -10.09
N ASP A 63 -2.44 19.64 -10.65
CA ASP A 63 -2.86 20.97 -10.22
C ASP A 63 -3.35 20.97 -8.77
N ALA A 64 -4.14 19.97 -8.38
CA ALA A 64 -4.59 19.84 -7.00
C ALA A 64 -3.39 19.62 -6.06
N ALA A 65 -2.43 18.75 -6.41
CA ALA A 65 -1.25 18.48 -5.60
C ALA A 65 -0.37 19.72 -5.45
N ASN A 66 -0.12 20.45 -6.53
CA ASN A 66 0.62 21.72 -6.52
C ASN A 66 -0.07 22.75 -5.63
N SER A 67 -1.41 22.79 -5.59
CA SER A 67 -2.16 23.78 -4.82
C SER A 67 -1.97 23.66 -3.30
N PHE A 68 -1.63 22.47 -2.79
CA PHE A 68 -1.30 22.27 -1.37
C PHE A 68 0.21 22.10 -1.11
N GLY A 69 1.07 22.34 -2.12
CA GLY A 69 2.51 22.41 -1.97
C GLY A 69 3.25 21.07 -2.09
N ALA A 70 2.63 20.03 -2.67
CA ALA A 70 3.30 18.77 -2.97
C ALA A 70 4.13 18.87 -4.25
N ASP A 71 5.30 18.25 -4.27
CA ASP A 71 6.08 18.05 -5.49
C ASP A 71 5.40 17.00 -6.37
N VAL A 72 5.26 17.29 -7.66
CA VAL A 72 4.56 16.45 -8.62
C VAL A 72 5.52 15.91 -9.67
N VAL A 73 5.39 14.65 -10.00
CA VAL A 73 6.06 14.02 -11.16
C VAL A 73 5.02 13.42 -12.11
N MET A 74 5.04 13.88 -13.35
CA MET A 74 4.16 13.32 -14.39
C MET A 74 4.69 11.97 -14.86
N THR A 75 3.77 11.03 -15.03
CA THR A 75 4.04 9.64 -15.45
C THR A 75 3.11 9.24 -16.59
N SER A 76 3.41 8.14 -17.28
CA SER A 76 2.61 7.61 -18.37
C SER A 76 1.27 7.04 -17.88
N ARG A 77 0.23 7.18 -18.73
CA ARG A 77 -1.04 6.46 -18.57
C ARG A 77 -0.89 4.94 -18.70
N ASN A 78 0.22 4.47 -19.26
CA ASN A 78 0.49 3.05 -19.47
C ASN A 78 0.93 2.32 -18.19
N CYS A 79 1.18 3.04 -17.07
CA CYS A 79 1.45 2.40 -15.79
C CYS A 79 0.22 1.62 -15.31
N ARG A 80 0.35 0.30 -15.23
CA ARG A 80 -0.77 -0.62 -14.93
C ARG A 80 -1.14 -0.62 -13.45
N ASN A 81 -0.17 -0.36 -12.57
CA ASN A 81 -0.32 -0.35 -11.12
C ASN A 81 0.55 0.71 -10.44
N GLY A 82 0.45 0.83 -9.11
CA GLY A 82 1.20 1.79 -8.32
C GLY A 82 2.70 1.56 -8.37
N THR A 83 3.14 0.30 -8.37
CA THR A 83 4.56 -0.08 -8.40
C THR A 83 5.23 0.34 -9.72
N GLU A 84 4.58 0.13 -10.88
CA GLU A 84 5.09 0.61 -12.17
C GLU A 84 5.18 2.13 -12.21
N ARG A 85 4.18 2.84 -11.65
CA ARG A 85 4.17 4.30 -11.59
C ARG A 85 5.29 4.84 -10.72
N CYS A 86 5.56 4.22 -9.57
CA CYS A 86 6.70 4.58 -8.73
C CYS A 86 8.03 4.39 -9.47
N ALA A 87 8.21 3.27 -10.17
CA ALA A 87 9.42 3.01 -10.94
C ALA A 87 9.63 4.04 -12.06
N GLU A 88 8.57 4.43 -12.77
CA GLU A 88 8.63 5.46 -13.81
C GLU A 88 8.90 6.84 -13.22
N ALA A 89 8.27 7.18 -12.11
CA ALA A 89 8.48 8.45 -11.42
C ALA A 89 9.96 8.68 -11.08
N LEU A 90 10.66 7.66 -10.54
CA LEU A 90 12.08 7.75 -10.24
C LEU A 90 12.95 7.97 -11.48
N ARG A 91 12.61 7.31 -12.60
CA ARG A 91 13.30 7.54 -13.87
C ARG A 91 13.11 8.96 -14.39
N ASN A 92 11.88 9.49 -14.31
CA ASN A 92 11.56 10.84 -14.78
C ASN A 92 12.22 11.91 -13.91
N LEU A 93 12.36 11.65 -12.60
CA LEU A 93 13.08 12.50 -11.66
C LEU A 93 14.62 12.38 -11.77
N ASN A 94 15.11 11.33 -12.44
CA ASN A 94 16.53 10.97 -12.52
C ASN A 94 17.20 10.86 -11.14
N ILE A 95 16.53 10.19 -10.18
CA ILE A 95 17.04 9.95 -8.83
C ILE A 95 17.13 8.44 -8.54
N ALA A 96 18.07 8.08 -7.66
CA ALA A 96 18.30 6.69 -7.25
C ALA A 96 18.43 6.62 -5.71
N PRO A 97 17.31 6.75 -4.98
CA PRO A 97 17.31 6.69 -3.52
C PRO A 97 17.63 5.27 -3.02
N GLU A 98 17.99 5.13 -1.76
CA GLU A 98 18.23 3.80 -1.18
C GLU A 98 16.92 3.01 -1.04
N ILE A 99 15.92 3.65 -0.40
CA ILE A 99 14.59 3.06 -0.21
C ILE A 99 13.53 3.99 -0.79
N VAL A 100 12.57 3.38 -1.47
CA VAL A 100 11.38 4.03 -2.03
C VAL A 100 10.14 3.49 -1.33
N VAL A 101 9.40 4.35 -0.66
CA VAL A 101 8.10 3.99 -0.10
C VAL A 101 7.01 4.32 -1.12
N ASN A 102 6.19 3.34 -1.45
CA ASN A 102 4.98 3.48 -2.25
C ASN A 102 3.80 3.59 -1.29
N LEU A 103 3.36 4.81 -1.00
CA LEU A 103 2.17 5.09 -0.22
C LEU A 103 0.99 5.31 -1.17
N GLN A 104 0.07 4.34 -1.22
CA GLN A 104 -1.08 4.41 -2.12
C GLN A 104 -1.92 5.67 -1.89
N GLY A 105 -2.24 6.37 -2.98
CA GLY A 105 -2.97 7.66 -2.91
C GLY A 105 -4.39 7.58 -2.34
N ASP A 106 -4.90 6.38 -2.09
CA ASP A 106 -6.23 6.09 -1.54
C ASP A 106 -6.21 5.58 -0.08
N ALA A 107 -5.06 5.65 0.59
CA ALA A 107 -4.84 5.17 1.95
C ALA A 107 -4.60 6.32 2.97
N PRO A 108 -5.57 7.23 3.19
CA PRO A 108 -5.40 8.44 4.03
C PRO A 108 -5.27 8.13 5.53
N LEU A 109 -5.60 6.90 5.93
CA LEU A 109 -5.51 6.45 7.32
C LEU A 109 -4.23 5.66 7.63
N THR A 110 -3.31 5.53 6.66
CA THR A 110 -2.03 4.84 6.91
C THR A 110 -1.23 5.59 7.98
N PRO A 111 -0.92 4.95 9.12
CA PRO A 111 -0.09 5.58 10.14
C PRO A 111 1.33 5.83 9.62
N SER A 112 1.90 7.00 9.89
CA SER A 112 3.31 7.28 9.54
C SER A 112 4.28 6.28 10.19
N SER A 113 3.96 5.78 11.38
CA SER A 113 4.73 4.74 12.08
C SER A 113 4.84 3.43 11.29
N PHE A 114 3.87 3.09 10.42
CA PHE A 114 3.98 1.93 9.54
C PHE A 114 5.07 2.14 8.49
N LEU A 115 5.14 3.35 7.93
CA LEU A 115 6.16 3.70 6.95
C LEU A 115 7.55 3.74 7.59
N ASP A 116 7.70 4.29 8.79
CA ASP A 116 8.93 4.25 9.56
C ASP A 116 9.39 2.79 9.79
N GLN A 117 8.49 1.91 10.25
CA GLN A 117 8.80 0.50 10.50
C GLN A 117 9.14 -0.28 9.22
N LEU A 118 8.53 0.05 8.08
CA LEU A 118 8.89 -0.56 6.79
C LEU A 118 10.31 -0.18 6.36
N ILE A 119 10.67 1.09 6.49
CA ILE A 119 12.02 1.59 6.17
C ILE A 119 13.05 0.91 7.08
N ASP A 120 12.80 0.89 8.39
CA ASP A 120 13.68 0.24 9.36
C ASP A 120 13.79 -1.26 9.09
N GLY A 121 12.68 -1.94 8.83
CA GLY A 121 12.64 -3.36 8.54
C GLY A 121 13.48 -3.70 7.30
N LEU A 122 13.31 -2.96 6.21
CA LEU A 122 14.05 -3.18 4.97
C LEU A 122 15.52 -2.78 5.10
N THR A 123 15.84 -1.77 5.88
CA THR A 123 17.23 -1.36 6.17
C THR A 123 17.98 -2.46 6.91
N ASN A 124 17.32 -3.14 7.86
CA ASN A 124 17.92 -4.18 8.69
C ASN A 124 17.88 -5.58 8.08
N ASP A 125 17.02 -5.85 7.10
CA ASP A 125 16.96 -7.14 6.40
C ASP A 125 17.72 -7.10 5.07
N VAL A 126 18.90 -7.70 5.04
CA VAL A 126 19.72 -7.82 3.81
C VAL A 126 19.21 -8.90 2.83
N GLY A 127 18.23 -9.68 3.23
CA GLY A 127 17.73 -10.82 2.45
C GLY A 127 16.47 -10.52 1.65
N SER A 128 15.89 -9.32 1.78
CA SER A 128 14.71 -8.89 1.02
C SER A 128 14.96 -7.53 0.37
N ASP A 129 14.36 -7.34 -0.80
CA ASP A 129 14.41 -6.07 -1.55
C ASP A 129 13.08 -5.33 -1.50
N VAL A 130 12.04 -5.97 -0.95
CA VAL A 130 10.67 -5.44 -0.82
C VAL A 130 10.19 -5.68 0.60
N ALA A 131 9.51 -4.70 1.20
CA ALA A 131 8.81 -4.87 2.46
C ALA A 131 7.36 -4.37 2.35
N THR A 132 6.47 -4.98 3.12
CA THR A 132 5.04 -4.60 3.22
C THR A 132 4.53 -4.83 4.63
N PRO A 133 3.55 -4.03 5.12
CA PRO A 133 2.99 -4.24 6.45
C PRO A 133 1.99 -5.39 6.44
N VAL A 134 1.96 -6.12 7.54
CA VAL A 134 0.91 -7.07 7.85
C VAL A 134 0.38 -6.84 9.27
N LEU A 135 -0.92 -7.04 9.45
CA LEU A 135 -1.60 -6.97 10.73
C LEU A 135 -2.10 -8.37 11.10
N ARG A 136 -1.73 -8.86 12.27
CA ARG A 136 -2.28 -10.13 12.76
C ARG A 136 -3.77 -9.97 13.01
N CYS A 137 -4.59 -10.82 12.40
CA CYS A 137 -6.02 -10.79 12.60
C CYS A 137 -6.36 -11.14 14.06
N ASN A 138 -7.25 -10.36 14.66
CA ASN A 138 -8.00 -10.76 15.84
C ASN A 138 -9.24 -11.57 15.41
N SER A 139 -10.00 -12.10 16.38
CA SER A 139 -11.17 -12.92 16.10
C SER A 139 -12.25 -12.18 15.32
N GLU A 140 -12.44 -10.88 15.58
CA GLU A 140 -13.42 -10.05 14.88
C GLU A 140 -13.05 -9.84 13.41
N THR A 141 -11.82 -9.42 13.14
CA THR A 141 -11.31 -9.21 11.76
C THR A 141 -11.35 -10.51 10.97
N LEU A 142 -10.98 -11.62 11.59
CA LEU A 142 -11.02 -12.92 10.95
C LEU A 142 -12.44 -13.36 10.60
N THR A 143 -13.39 -13.21 11.53
CA THR A 143 -14.80 -13.54 11.30
C THR A 143 -15.35 -12.72 10.14
N ARG A 144 -15.09 -11.41 10.13
CA ARG A 144 -15.49 -10.52 9.03
C ARG A 144 -14.92 -10.97 7.68
N PHE A 145 -13.65 -11.33 7.59
CA PHE A 145 -13.05 -11.80 6.34
C PHE A 145 -13.70 -13.09 5.84
N VAL A 146 -14.01 -14.03 6.74
CA VAL A 146 -14.72 -15.27 6.38
C VAL A 146 -16.13 -14.97 5.88
N GLU A 147 -16.86 -14.08 6.55
CA GLU A 147 -18.21 -13.67 6.15
C GLU A 147 -18.20 -12.94 4.79
N ASP A 148 -17.25 -12.02 4.56
CA ASP A 148 -17.09 -11.36 3.28
C ASP A 148 -16.91 -12.37 2.14
N ARG A 149 -16.05 -13.38 2.34
CA ARG A 149 -15.85 -14.44 1.34
C ARG A 149 -17.11 -15.26 1.11
N ALA A 150 -17.83 -15.64 2.16
CA ALA A 150 -19.11 -16.37 2.06
C ALA A 150 -20.15 -15.57 1.26
N ASN A 151 -20.09 -14.24 1.31
CA ASN A 151 -20.98 -13.33 0.58
C ASN A 151 -20.43 -12.93 -0.81
N GLY A 152 -19.33 -13.54 -1.27
CA GLY A 152 -18.74 -13.26 -2.59
C GLY A 152 -18.01 -11.91 -2.68
N SER A 153 -17.66 -11.30 -1.54
CA SER A 153 -16.92 -10.04 -1.50
C SER A 153 -15.49 -10.24 -0.99
N VAL A 154 -14.59 -9.31 -1.36
CA VAL A 154 -13.20 -9.30 -0.90
C VAL A 154 -13.04 -8.15 0.10
N GLY A 155 -13.10 -8.46 1.41
CA GLY A 155 -12.94 -7.47 2.48
C GLY A 155 -11.47 -7.06 2.73
N GLY A 156 -10.51 -7.89 2.34
CA GLY A 156 -9.08 -7.62 2.48
C GLY A 156 -8.23 -8.75 1.90
N THR A 157 -6.97 -8.49 1.68
CA THR A 157 -5.98 -9.49 1.25
C THR A 157 -5.34 -10.11 2.48
N THR A 158 -5.13 -11.42 2.49
CA THR A 158 -4.38 -12.11 3.55
C THR A 158 -3.00 -12.55 3.09
N ALA A 159 -2.09 -12.75 4.04
CA ALA A 159 -0.74 -13.20 3.80
C ALA A 159 -0.39 -14.42 4.65
N VAL A 160 0.43 -15.31 4.10
CA VAL A 160 1.13 -16.37 4.83
C VAL A 160 2.60 -16.03 4.85
N ILE A 161 3.21 -16.06 6.04
CA ILE A 161 4.60 -15.69 6.26
C ILE A 161 5.40 -16.86 6.84
N ASP A 162 6.67 -16.92 6.51
CA ASP A 162 7.60 -17.87 7.10
C ASP A 162 8.08 -17.42 8.51
N ARG A 163 8.97 -18.23 9.12
CA ARG A 163 9.54 -17.93 10.45
C ARG A 163 10.46 -16.71 10.48
N ASN A 164 10.92 -16.26 9.31
CA ASN A 164 11.78 -15.08 9.16
C ASN A 164 10.99 -13.83 8.78
N GLY A 165 9.66 -13.89 8.80
CA GLY A 165 8.79 -12.78 8.40
C GLY A 165 8.65 -12.61 6.89
N ARG A 166 9.12 -13.56 6.05
CA ARG A 166 9.01 -13.42 4.60
C ARG A 166 7.72 -14.02 4.09
N ALA A 167 7.10 -13.34 3.12
CA ALA A 167 5.88 -13.81 2.49
C ALA A 167 6.11 -15.15 1.77
N LEU A 168 5.26 -16.12 2.08
CA LEU A 168 5.11 -17.35 1.30
C LEU A 168 4.05 -17.18 0.22
N TYR A 169 2.96 -16.45 0.52
CA TYR A 169 1.91 -16.15 -0.44
C TYR A 169 1.01 -15.01 0.05
N PHE A 170 0.34 -14.35 -0.90
CA PHE A 170 -0.76 -13.41 -0.67
C PHE A 170 -2.00 -13.87 -1.41
N SER A 171 -3.17 -13.77 -0.81
CA SER A 171 -4.42 -14.17 -1.44
C SER A 171 -5.59 -13.28 -1.03
N LYS A 172 -6.54 -13.16 -1.94
CA LYS A 172 -7.87 -12.65 -1.64
C LYS A 172 -8.71 -13.63 -0.83
N GLU A 173 -8.32 -14.91 -0.78
CA GLU A 173 -8.89 -15.90 0.14
C GLU A 173 -8.34 -15.73 1.55
N VAL A 174 -9.03 -16.31 2.54
CA VAL A 174 -8.57 -16.32 3.94
C VAL A 174 -7.62 -17.49 4.13
N ILE A 175 -6.33 -17.24 4.05
CA ILE A 175 -5.27 -18.24 4.23
C ILE A 175 -4.46 -17.99 5.52
N PRO A 176 -3.84 -19.05 6.12
CA PRO A 176 -3.86 -20.47 5.71
C PRO A 176 -5.20 -21.16 6.02
N TYR A 177 -5.40 -22.35 5.43
CA TYR A 177 -6.54 -23.20 5.77
C TYR A 177 -6.55 -23.53 7.26
N ARG A 178 -7.72 -23.52 7.87
CA ARG A 178 -7.94 -23.86 9.28
C ARG A 178 -9.07 -24.88 9.39
N ASN A 179 -8.82 -25.94 10.15
CA ASN A 179 -9.89 -26.92 10.41
C ASN A 179 -11.01 -26.26 11.25
N PRO A 180 -12.29 -26.51 10.93
CA PRO A 180 -13.40 -26.07 11.76
C PRO A 180 -13.23 -26.55 13.22
N GLY A 181 -13.41 -25.64 14.18
CA GLY A 181 -13.26 -25.94 15.61
C GLY A 181 -11.82 -25.94 16.14
N GLN A 182 -10.81 -25.79 15.30
CA GLN A 182 -9.43 -25.62 15.75
C GLN A 182 -9.16 -24.15 16.07
N THR A 183 -8.75 -23.89 17.30
CA THR A 183 -8.34 -22.55 17.75
C THR A 183 -6.82 -22.45 17.80
N PHE A 184 -6.31 -21.27 17.45
CA PHE A 184 -4.88 -20.94 17.54
C PHE A 184 -4.74 -19.61 18.26
N GLU A 185 -3.81 -19.55 19.22
CA GLU A 185 -3.38 -18.32 19.87
C GLU A 185 -1.85 -18.23 19.81
N PRO A 186 -1.30 -17.20 19.16
CA PRO A 186 -1.99 -16.16 18.38
C PRO A 186 -2.58 -16.69 17.05
N ILE A 187 -3.60 -15.99 16.52
CA ILE A 187 -4.25 -16.36 15.24
C ILE A 187 -3.21 -16.27 14.10
N PRO A 188 -3.00 -17.35 13.28
CA PRO A 188 -1.97 -17.38 12.25
C PRO A 188 -2.44 -16.79 10.89
N VAL A 189 -3.35 -15.83 10.92
CA VAL A 189 -3.86 -15.14 9.71
C VAL A 189 -3.42 -13.69 9.78
N PHE A 190 -2.84 -13.20 8.70
CA PHE A 190 -2.38 -11.82 8.60
C PHE A 190 -3.16 -11.07 7.52
N HIS A 191 -3.67 -9.90 7.86
CA HIS A 191 -4.21 -8.94 6.92
C HIS A 191 -3.04 -8.19 6.28
N HIS A 192 -2.94 -8.22 4.97
CA HIS A 192 -1.96 -7.45 4.21
C HIS A 192 -2.45 -6.04 3.98
N VAL A 193 -1.59 -5.06 4.23
CA VAL A 193 -1.83 -3.63 3.96
C VAL A 193 -1.10 -3.22 2.69
N GLY A 194 -1.80 -2.61 1.74
CA GLY A 194 -1.33 -2.27 0.39
C GLY A 194 -0.30 -1.14 0.32
N VAL A 195 0.68 -1.13 1.20
CA VAL A 195 1.79 -0.16 1.24
C VAL A 195 3.10 -0.92 1.09
N TYR A 196 4.09 -0.35 0.42
CA TYR A 196 5.34 -1.05 0.18
C TYR A 196 6.55 -0.14 0.36
N ALA A 197 7.65 -0.74 0.80
CA ALA A 197 8.98 -0.17 0.67
C ALA A 197 9.82 -1.05 -0.26
N TYR A 198 10.60 -0.43 -1.13
CA TYR A 198 11.45 -1.12 -2.12
C TYR A 198 12.87 -0.60 -2.04
N ARG A 199 13.86 -1.48 -2.21
CA ARG A 199 15.18 -1.03 -2.66
C ARG A 199 15.06 -0.54 -4.10
N TYR A 200 15.73 0.57 -4.42
CA TYR A 200 15.67 1.17 -5.76
C TYR A 200 15.90 0.15 -6.90
N ALA A 201 16.92 -0.71 -6.74
CA ALA A 201 17.30 -1.65 -7.79
C ALA A 201 16.20 -2.67 -8.15
N VAL A 202 15.44 -3.20 -7.17
CA VAL A 202 14.34 -4.12 -7.44
C VAL A 202 13.15 -3.42 -8.06
N LEU A 203 12.85 -2.20 -7.61
CA LEU A 203 11.75 -1.42 -8.16
C LEU A 203 11.98 -1.10 -9.65
N GLN A 204 13.22 -0.76 -10.04
CA GLN A 204 13.54 -0.53 -11.47
C GLN A 204 13.41 -1.79 -12.33
N LYS A 205 13.64 -2.97 -11.77
CA LYS A 205 13.46 -4.25 -12.47
C LYS A 205 11.99 -4.63 -12.66
N TYR A 206 11.09 -4.15 -11.79
CA TYR A 206 9.68 -4.58 -11.73
C TYR A 206 8.96 -4.47 -13.08
N SER A 207 9.11 -3.37 -13.81
CA SER A 207 8.48 -3.17 -15.11
C SER A 207 8.97 -4.16 -16.19
N GLY A 208 10.18 -4.72 -16.01
CA GLY A 208 10.75 -5.76 -16.89
C GLY A 208 10.38 -7.17 -16.48
N LEU A 209 9.82 -7.38 -15.28
CA LEU A 209 9.29 -8.66 -14.86
C LEU A 209 7.97 -8.92 -15.58
N GLY A 210 7.82 -10.11 -16.15
CA GLY A 210 6.56 -10.53 -16.77
C GLY A 210 5.45 -10.66 -15.72
N GLU A 211 4.24 -10.27 -16.07
CA GLU A 211 3.05 -10.52 -15.28
C GLU A 211 2.77 -12.02 -15.21
N GLY A 212 2.82 -12.57 -14.00
CA GLY A 212 2.69 -13.99 -13.76
C GLY A 212 1.25 -14.51 -13.73
N THR A 213 1.11 -15.81 -13.56
CA THR A 213 -0.21 -16.46 -13.49
C THR A 213 -0.92 -16.12 -12.18
N LEU A 214 -0.21 -16.12 -11.06
CA LEU A 214 -0.79 -15.86 -9.74
C LEU A 214 -1.18 -14.39 -9.60
N GLU A 215 -0.34 -13.48 -10.10
CA GLU A 215 -0.69 -12.05 -10.16
C GLU A 215 -2.00 -11.82 -10.91
N LYS A 216 -2.19 -12.47 -12.07
CA LYS A 216 -3.41 -12.34 -12.88
C LYS A 216 -4.64 -12.91 -12.21
N LEU A 217 -4.51 -14.08 -11.58
CA LEU A 217 -5.62 -14.75 -10.91
C LEU A 217 -6.10 -14.00 -9.67
N GLU A 218 -5.15 -13.58 -8.84
CA GLU A 218 -5.44 -12.86 -7.59
C GLU A 218 -5.65 -11.35 -7.84
N GLY A 219 -5.12 -10.80 -8.94
CA GLY A 219 -5.12 -9.35 -9.18
C GLY A 219 -4.30 -8.60 -8.13
N LEU A 220 -3.18 -9.18 -7.68
CA LEU A 220 -2.30 -8.69 -6.62
C LEU A 220 -0.89 -8.44 -7.17
N GLU A 221 -0.50 -7.18 -7.33
CA GLU A 221 0.75 -6.75 -7.97
C GLU A 221 2.02 -7.29 -7.29
N GLN A 222 1.98 -7.51 -5.97
CA GLN A 222 3.11 -8.02 -5.21
C GLN A 222 3.44 -9.48 -5.51
N LEU A 223 2.49 -10.26 -6.04
CA LEU A 223 2.75 -11.64 -6.44
C LEU A 223 3.76 -11.73 -7.59
N ARG A 224 3.91 -10.68 -8.41
CA ARG A 224 4.95 -10.63 -9.45
C ARG A 224 6.35 -10.79 -8.86
N PHE A 225 6.62 -10.20 -7.70
CA PHE A 225 7.90 -10.40 -7.03
C PHE A 225 8.09 -11.87 -6.61
N LEU A 226 7.10 -12.47 -5.95
CA LEU A 226 7.18 -13.85 -5.49
C LEU A 226 7.30 -14.86 -6.65
N GLU A 227 6.54 -14.67 -7.74
CA GLU A 227 6.63 -15.51 -8.93
C GLU A 227 7.99 -15.43 -9.64
N ASN A 228 8.75 -14.35 -9.42
CA ASN A 228 10.11 -14.17 -9.92
C ASN A 228 11.20 -14.48 -8.87
N GLY A 229 10.84 -15.11 -7.74
CA GLY A 229 11.80 -15.53 -6.71
C GLY A 229 12.38 -14.37 -5.89
N LEU A 230 11.73 -13.22 -5.89
CA LEU A 230 12.12 -12.02 -5.13
C LEU A 230 11.38 -12.03 -3.79
N PRO A 231 12.08 -12.20 -2.65
CA PRO A 231 11.45 -12.27 -1.35
C PRO A 231 10.87 -10.93 -0.90
N ILE A 232 9.72 -10.97 -0.23
CA ILE A 232 9.06 -9.83 0.37
C ILE A 232 9.08 -10.00 1.89
N LEU A 233 9.65 -9.04 2.61
CA LEU A 233 9.57 -8.94 4.06
C LEU A 233 8.17 -8.45 4.47
N CYS A 234 7.46 -9.25 5.21
CA CYS A 234 6.23 -8.84 5.88
C CYS A 234 6.56 -8.30 7.27
N VAL A 235 6.43 -7.01 7.49
CA VAL A 235 6.64 -6.38 8.78
C VAL A 235 5.33 -6.45 9.57
N GLU A 236 5.31 -7.23 10.66
CA GLU A 236 4.13 -7.33 11.52
C GLU A 236 3.97 -6.04 12.33
N MET A 237 2.94 -5.26 12.02
CA MET A 237 2.62 -4.03 12.72
C MET A 237 1.86 -4.32 14.01
N GLN A 238 2.22 -3.62 15.06
CA GLN A 238 1.42 -3.61 16.29
C GLN A 238 0.13 -2.83 16.01
N ASP A 239 -1.01 -3.43 16.28
CA ASP A 239 -2.31 -2.76 16.13
C ASP A 239 -2.52 -1.80 17.30
N ASP A 240 -2.22 -0.52 17.08
CA ASP A 240 -2.46 0.56 18.03
C ASP A 240 -3.94 1.01 18.04
N LYS A 241 -4.88 0.14 17.67
CA LYS A 241 -6.33 0.42 17.58
C LYS A 241 -6.69 1.48 16.54
N GLN A 242 -5.81 1.81 15.60
CA GLN A 242 -6.14 2.68 14.49
C GLN A 242 -6.86 1.86 13.42
N GLU A 243 -8.06 2.29 13.06
CA GLU A 243 -8.76 1.70 11.92
C GLU A 243 -7.95 2.00 10.65
N PHE A 244 -7.39 0.96 10.04
CA PHE A 244 -6.80 1.05 8.71
C PHE A 244 -7.90 0.80 7.69
N TRP A 245 -8.18 1.78 6.85
CA TRP A 245 -9.16 1.67 5.78
C TRP A 245 -8.74 2.47 4.56
N GLU A 246 -8.90 1.87 3.38
CA GLU A 246 -8.69 2.51 2.09
C GLU A 246 -10.01 2.95 1.49
N VAL A 247 -10.01 4.04 0.75
CA VAL A 247 -11.17 4.46 -0.04
C VAL A 247 -11.17 3.67 -1.35
N ASN A 248 -11.90 2.56 -1.41
CA ASN A 248 -12.03 1.74 -2.60
C ASN A 248 -13.32 2.03 -3.38
N ASN A 249 -14.36 2.46 -2.70
CA ASN A 249 -15.69 2.71 -3.24
C ASN A 249 -16.29 3.97 -2.60
N PRO A 250 -17.33 4.58 -3.19
CA PRO A 250 -17.97 5.77 -2.60
C PRO A 250 -18.52 5.58 -1.18
N TRP A 251 -18.96 4.38 -0.81
CA TRP A 251 -19.47 4.08 0.54
C TRP A 251 -18.38 3.96 1.61
N ASP A 252 -17.11 3.90 1.24
CA ASP A 252 -16.00 3.91 2.19
C ASP A 252 -15.76 5.32 2.77
N ILE A 253 -16.29 6.37 2.14
CA ILE A 253 -16.07 7.78 2.51
C ILE A 253 -16.50 8.04 3.95
N GLU A 254 -17.73 7.68 4.32
CA GLU A 254 -18.26 7.93 5.67
C GLU A 254 -17.39 7.28 6.75
N ARG A 255 -16.93 6.07 6.48
CA ARG A 255 -16.07 5.33 7.41
C ARG A 255 -14.70 5.99 7.57
N VAL A 256 -14.10 6.41 6.45
CA VAL A 256 -12.81 7.10 6.48
C VAL A 256 -12.93 8.45 7.16
N GLU A 257 -13.99 9.22 6.89
CA GLU A 257 -14.24 10.53 7.56
C GLU A 257 -14.42 10.36 9.08
N ALA A 258 -15.07 9.29 9.52
CA ALA A 258 -15.23 9.02 10.96
C ALA A 258 -13.89 8.77 11.67
N ALA A 259 -12.86 8.30 10.95
CA ALA A 259 -11.53 8.02 11.48
C ALA A 259 -10.54 9.21 11.31
N LEU A 260 -10.80 10.16 10.39
CA LEU A 260 -9.99 11.35 10.16
C LEU A 260 -10.16 12.39 11.28
#